data_cd51d8c3d83de5c6a6649e222575a32b
#
_entry.id   cd51d8c3d83de5c6a6649e222575a32b
#
_cell.length_a   1.000
_cell.length_b   1.000
_cell.length_c   1.000
_cell.angle_alpha   90.00
_cell.angle_beta   90.00
_cell.angle_gamma   90.00
#
_symmetry.space_group_name_H-M   'P 1'
#
loop_
_entity.id
_entity.type
_entity.pdbx_description
1 polymer ?
#
loop_
_entity_poly.entity_id
_entity_poly.type
_entity_poly.pdbx_seq_one_letter_code
_entity_poly.pdbx_strand_id
1 'polypeptide(L)'
;MKKILVVGSLNMDTVIETPRIPVPGETIMGNGIKHVPGGKGANQVYTIGKLGGDVSMIGAVGDDSFGDAMLDNLKSVNVNVEGIERIPGGTTGQAFIPVDANGENSIIVVGGTNSLVDEDLLKKYEYLMDEADIVVMQQEIPLDTVMKAKEMALAKGKTIIVDPAPAAAMPEEFWKDIDYIKPNETELGILIGRELHSKEEYKEAAHEMLKKGVKHLLVTLGSKGCLLMSEEGEEFLPANKVKAVDTTAAGDFFTGAFAVAIIQGKSEKDAIAFEQKASAIAVT
;
A
#
# COMPACT_ATOMS: atom_id res chain seq x y z
N MET A 1 18.79 -11.99 9.77
CA MET A 1 18.56 -10.94 8.73
C MET A 1 17.57 -9.97 9.30
N LYS A 2 17.58 -8.71 8.84
CA LYS A 2 16.53 -7.75 9.20
C LYS A 2 15.23 -8.13 8.48
N LYS A 3 14.09 -8.01 9.18
CA LYS A 3 12.78 -8.48 8.71
C LYS A 3 11.79 -7.34 8.55
N ILE A 4 10.88 -7.46 7.59
CA ILE A 4 9.77 -6.55 7.36
C ILE A 4 8.46 -7.28 7.68
N LEU A 5 7.55 -6.61 8.37
CA LEU A 5 6.17 -7.05 8.55
C LEU A 5 5.24 -6.13 7.78
N VAL A 6 4.35 -6.68 6.99
CA VAL A 6 3.24 -5.94 6.38
C VAL A 6 1.94 -6.30 7.11
N VAL A 7 1.21 -5.31 7.58
CA VAL A 7 -0.15 -5.47 8.14
C VAL A 7 -1.12 -4.82 7.16
N GLY A 8 -1.97 -5.61 6.48
CA GLY A 8 -2.77 -5.03 5.41
C GLY A 8 -3.71 -6.00 4.70
N SER A 9 -4.24 -5.53 3.59
CA SER A 9 -5.29 -6.16 2.79
C SER A 9 -4.77 -7.18 1.78
N LEU A 10 -5.66 -8.14 1.47
CA LEU A 10 -5.51 -9.10 0.38
C LEU A 10 -6.81 -9.09 -0.44
N ASN A 11 -6.73 -8.74 -1.72
CA ASN A 11 -7.88 -8.70 -2.63
C ASN A 11 -7.61 -9.55 -3.88
N MET A 12 -8.65 -10.17 -4.41
CA MET A 12 -8.63 -10.65 -5.79
C MET A 12 -9.27 -9.59 -6.68
N ASP A 13 -8.50 -8.98 -7.55
CA ASP A 13 -8.97 -7.97 -8.49
C ASP A 13 -9.61 -8.66 -9.70
N THR A 14 -10.89 -8.41 -9.91
CA THR A 14 -11.67 -8.87 -11.04
C THR A 14 -11.74 -7.78 -12.09
N VAL A 15 -10.83 -7.81 -13.05
CA VAL A 15 -10.76 -6.87 -14.17
C VAL A 15 -11.72 -7.31 -15.26
N ILE A 16 -12.68 -6.44 -15.61
CA ILE A 16 -13.72 -6.68 -16.62
C ILE A 16 -13.46 -5.75 -17.81
N GLU A 17 -13.06 -6.32 -18.92
CA GLU A 17 -12.88 -5.55 -20.17
C GLU A 17 -14.23 -5.22 -20.77
N THR A 18 -14.51 -3.94 -21.00
CA THR A 18 -15.79 -3.43 -21.53
C THR A 18 -15.60 -2.43 -22.65
N PRO A 19 -16.56 -2.26 -23.58
CA PRO A 19 -16.49 -1.19 -24.58
C PRO A 19 -16.50 0.20 -23.95
N ARG A 20 -17.21 0.37 -22.84
CA ARG A 20 -17.34 1.59 -22.02
C ARG A 20 -17.88 1.24 -20.63
N ILE A 21 -17.77 2.15 -19.69
CA ILE A 21 -18.39 1.99 -18.37
C ILE A 21 -19.92 2.12 -18.52
N PRO A 22 -20.73 1.15 -17.97
CA PRO A 22 -22.19 1.24 -18.05
C PRO A 22 -22.74 2.40 -17.20
N VAL A 23 -23.83 3.01 -17.66
CA VAL A 23 -24.57 4.00 -16.88
C VAL A 23 -25.65 3.32 -16.03
N PRO A 24 -26.21 3.98 -14.99
CA PRO A 24 -27.27 3.41 -14.17
C PRO A 24 -28.45 2.88 -14.97
N GLY A 25 -28.88 1.64 -14.68
CA GLY A 25 -29.99 0.97 -15.36
C GLY A 25 -29.62 0.28 -16.67
N GLU A 26 -28.37 0.34 -17.09
CA GLU A 26 -27.91 -0.26 -18.34
C GLU A 26 -27.31 -1.64 -18.15
N THR A 27 -27.52 -2.51 -19.14
CA THR A 27 -26.84 -3.81 -19.28
C THR A 27 -25.99 -3.78 -20.55
N ILE A 28 -24.69 -4.04 -20.41
CA ILE A 28 -23.76 -4.15 -21.55
C ILE A 28 -23.07 -5.51 -21.54
N MET A 29 -22.55 -5.91 -22.70
CA MET A 29 -21.72 -7.11 -22.81
C MET A 29 -20.26 -6.73 -22.57
N GLY A 30 -19.58 -7.45 -21.64
CA GLY A 30 -18.15 -7.38 -21.48
C GLY A 30 -17.40 -8.19 -22.53
N ASN A 31 -16.15 -7.85 -22.79
CA ASN A 31 -15.28 -8.51 -23.77
C ASN A 31 -14.40 -9.59 -23.14
N GLY A 32 -14.12 -9.49 -21.84
CA GLY A 32 -13.27 -10.43 -21.12
C GLY A 32 -13.31 -10.19 -19.61
N ILE A 33 -12.80 -11.20 -18.87
CA ILE A 33 -12.63 -11.12 -17.43
C ILE A 33 -11.27 -11.73 -17.08
N LYS A 34 -10.56 -11.09 -16.15
CA LYS A 34 -9.30 -11.57 -15.57
C LYS A 34 -9.35 -11.45 -14.05
N HIS A 35 -8.79 -12.43 -13.36
CA HIS A 35 -8.57 -12.37 -11.92
C HIS A 35 -7.07 -12.17 -11.66
N VAL A 36 -6.73 -11.13 -10.93
CA VAL A 36 -5.34 -10.75 -10.63
C VAL A 36 -5.20 -10.59 -9.12
N PRO A 37 -4.22 -11.24 -8.49
CA PRO A 37 -3.90 -10.95 -7.09
C PRO A 37 -3.60 -9.46 -6.90
N GLY A 38 -4.28 -8.84 -5.92
CA GLY A 38 -4.18 -7.43 -5.61
C GLY A 38 -4.42 -7.16 -4.13
N GLY A 39 -4.83 -5.93 -3.82
CA GLY A 39 -4.88 -5.40 -2.47
C GLY A 39 -3.55 -4.78 -2.06
N LYS A 40 -3.59 -3.60 -1.44
CA LYS A 40 -2.37 -2.80 -1.15
C LYS A 40 -1.37 -3.58 -0.29
N GLY A 41 -1.84 -4.24 0.76
CA GLY A 41 -0.99 -5.07 1.62
C GLY A 41 -0.30 -6.19 0.83
N ALA A 42 -1.06 -6.94 0.03
CA ALA A 42 -0.53 -8.04 -0.78
C ALA A 42 0.43 -7.56 -1.87
N ASN A 43 0.15 -6.43 -2.53
CA ASN A 43 1.04 -5.85 -3.55
C ASN A 43 2.39 -5.44 -2.94
N GLN A 44 2.34 -4.78 -1.76
CA GLN A 44 3.56 -4.33 -1.06
C GLN A 44 4.38 -5.50 -0.56
N VAL A 45 3.78 -6.49 0.09
CA VAL A 45 4.50 -7.68 0.58
C VAL A 45 5.05 -8.52 -0.58
N TYR A 46 4.29 -8.66 -1.69
CA TYR A 46 4.76 -9.33 -2.90
C TYR A 46 6.01 -8.64 -3.47
N THR A 47 5.99 -7.31 -3.55
CA THR A 47 7.13 -6.52 -4.02
C THR A 47 8.36 -6.73 -3.15
N ILE A 48 8.20 -6.72 -1.82
CA ILE A 48 9.31 -6.95 -0.89
C ILE A 48 9.90 -8.34 -1.11
N GLY A 49 9.07 -9.38 -1.18
CA GLY A 49 9.52 -10.75 -1.43
C GLY A 49 10.20 -10.90 -2.79
N LYS A 50 9.64 -10.30 -3.85
CA LYS A 50 10.21 -10.31 -5.21
C LYS A 50 11.59 -9.66 -5.28
N LEU A 51 11.84 -8.64 -4.46
CA LEU A 51 13.14 -7.96 -4.33
C LEU A 51 14.09 -8.67 -3.35
N GLY A 52 13.72 -9.86 -2.82
CA GLY A 52 14.55 -10.68 -1.95
C GLY A 52 14.57 -10.22 -0.49
N GLY A 53 13.59 -9.43 -0.06
CA GLY A 53 13.40 -9.06 1.35
C GLY A 53 12.87 -10.23 2.18
N ASP A 54 13.30 -10.33 3.44
CA ASP A 54 12.74 -11.25 4.43
C ASP A 54 11.47 -10.62 4.99
N VAL A 55 10.30 -11.13 4.61
CA VAL A 55 9.03 -10.48 4.88
C VAL A 55 7.94 -11.45 5.32
N SER A 56 7.15 -11.00 6.29
CA SER A 56 5.93 -11.66 6.77
C SER A 56 4.72 -10.74 6.55
N MET A 57 3.53 -11.31 6.55
CA MET A 57 2.28 -10.54 6.46
C MET A 57 1.29 -10.96 7.55
N ILE A 58 0.63 -9.98 8.16
CA ILE A 58 -0.61 -10.16 8.94
C ILE A 58 -1.77 -9.65 8.10
N GLY A 59 -2.78 -10.50 7.88
CA GLY A 59 -3.96 -10.21 7.10
C GLY A 59 -4.96 -11.35 7.16
N ALA A 60 -5.99 -11.34 6.31
CA ALA A 60 -6.98 -12.40 6.28
C ALA A 60 -7.46 -12.69 4.86
N VAL A 61 -7.72 -13.98 4.58
CA VAL A 61 -8.35 -14.46 3.36
C VAL A 61 -9.55 -15.35 3.71
N GLY A 62 -10.48 -15.51 2.77
CA GLY A 62 -11.58 -16.44 2.90
C GLY A 62 -11.15 -17.90 2.74
N ASP A 63 -12.06 -18.81 3.11
CA ASP A 63 -11.94 -20.22 2.82
C ASP A 63 -12.51 -20.52 1.42
N ASP A 64 -11.95 -19.82 0.42
CA ASP A 64 -12.37 -19.87 -0.98
C ASP A 64 -11.16 -19.99 -1.93
N SER A 65 -11.45 -20.23 -3.22
CA SER A 65 -10.41 -20.40 -4.24
C SER A 65 -9.55 -19.12 -4.44
N PHE A 66 -10.09 -17.95 -4.14
CA PHE A 66 -9.34 -16.70 -4.22
C PHE A 66 -8.34 -16.60 -3.07
N GLY A 67 -8.73 -17.05 -1.85
CA GLY A 67 -7.81 -17.17 -0.73
C GLY A 67 -6.63 -18.10 -1.02
N ASP A 68 -6.90 -19.26 -1.65
CA ASP A 68 -5.83 -20.18 -2.09
C ASP A 68 -4.89 -19.50 -3.08
N ALA A 69 -5.44 -18.85 -4.11
CA ALA A 69 -4.65 -18.17 -5.13
C ALA A 69 -3.80 -17.03 -4.55
N MET A 70 -4.33 -16.26 -3.59
CA MET A 70 -3.60 -15.20 -2.90
C MET A 70 -2.41 -15.76 -2.13
N LEU A 71 -2.63 -16.81 -1.33
CA LEU A 71 -1.56 -17.44 -0.55
C LEU A 71 -0.48 -18.05 -1.44
N ASP A 72 -0.86 -18.73 -2.52
CA ASP A 72 0.10 -19.32 -3.45
C ASP A 72 0.91 -18.26 -4.19
N ASN A 73 0.28 -17.15 -4.59
CA ASN A 73 0.97 -16.01 -5.19
C ASN A 73 2.06 -15.46 -4.25
N LEU A 74 1.75 -15.24 -2.98
CA LEU A 74 2.70 -14.71 -2.00
C LEU A 74 3.83 -15.70 -1.69
N LYS A 75 3.52 -17.00 -1.55
CA LYS A 75 4.52 -18.05 -1.36
C LYS A 75 5.49 -18.14 -2.55
N SER A 76 5.02 -17.85 -3.77
CA SER A 76 5.86 -17.90 -4.98
C SER A 76 7.05 -16.93 -4.95
N VAL A 77 6.98 -15.91 -4.11
CA VAL A 77 8.04 -14.92 -3.89
C VAL A 77 8.63 -14.97 -2.47
N ASN A 78 8.49 -16.12 -1.79
CA ASN A 78 9.05 -16.40 -0.47
C ASN A 78 8.52 -15.52 0.68
N VAL A 79 7.30 -15.01 0.58
CA VAL A 79 6.64 -14.33 1.70
C VAL A 79 6.25 -15.35 2.77
N ASN A 80 6.54 -15.07 4.04
CA ASN A 80 5.99 -15.83 5.15
C ASN A 80 4.51 -15.48 5.33
N VAL A 81 3.63 -16.43 5.06
CA VAL A 81 2.16 -16.29 5.08
C VAL A 81 1.52 -16.81 6.37
N GLU A 82 2.30 -17.19 7.39
CA GLU A 82 1.76 -17.76 8.65
C GLU A 82 0.81 -16.80 9.37
N GLY A 83 1.02 -15.49 9.25
CA GLY A 83 0.17 -14.46 9.82
C GLY A 83 -1.09 -14.15 9.02
N ILE A 84 -1.31 -14.82 7.88
CA ILE A 84 -2.53 -14.63 7.08
C ILE A 84 -3.57 -15.65 7.56
N GLU A 85 -4.59 -15.14 8.26
CA GLU A 85 -5.68 -15.97 8.78
C GLU A 85 -6.61 -16.42 7.66
N ARG A 86 -6.94 -17.70 7.65
CA ARG A 86 -8.01 -18.25 6.80
C ARG A 86 -9.30 -18.27 7.59
N ILE A 87 -10.28 -17.49 7.15
CA ILE A 87 -11.56 -17.34 7.85
C ILE A 87 -12.58 -18.37 7.31
N PRO A 88 -13.01 -19.34 8.12
CA PRO A 88 -14.00 -20.34 7.69
C PRO A 88 -15.31 -19.70 7.25
N GLY A 89 -15.78 -20.03 6.05
CA GLY A 89 -17.00 -19.47 5.45
C GLY A 89 -16.89 -17.98 5.08
N GLY A 90 -15.70 -17.38 5.25
CA GLY A 90 -15.42 -16.01 4.80
C GLY A 90 -15.19 -15.92 3.30
N THR A 91 -15.37 -14.73 2.75
CA THR A 91 -15.07 -14.42 1.35
C THR A 91 -13.82 -13.56 1.30
N THR A 92 -12.83 -13.96 0.51
CA THR A 92 -11.63 -13.15 0.27
C THR A 92 -12.02 -11.78 -0.28
N GLY A 93 -11.31 -10.73 0.13
CA GLY A 93 -11.51 -9.38 -0.39
C GLY A 93 -11.46 -9.36 -1.93
N GLN A 94 -12.28 -8.53 -2.56
CA GLN A 94 -12.36 -8.42 -4.01
C GLN A 94 -12.44 -6.96 -4.45
N ALA A 95 -11.84 -6.65 -5.59
CA ALA A 95 -12.09 -5.42 -6.31
C ALA A 95 -12.68 -5.75 -7.69
N PHE A 96 -13.77 -5.08 -8.07
CA PHE A 96 -14.38 -5.19 -9.39
C PHE A 96 -14.00 -3.95 -10.20
N ILE A 97 -13.28 -4.18 -11.30
CA ILE A 97 -12.61 -3.13 -12.06
C ILE A 97 -13.05 -3.22 -13.53
N PRO A 98 -14.20 -2.65 -13.91
CA PRO A 98 -14.50 -2.44 -15.32
C PRO A 98 -13.47 -1.46 -15.92
N VAL A 99 -12.88 -1.87 -17.05
CA VAL A 99 -11.90 -1.08 -17.82
C VAL A 99 -12.44 -0.93 -19.24
N ASP A 100 -12.54 0.30 -19.69
CA ASP A 100 -13.08 0.60 -21.02
C ASP A 100 -12.02 0.54 -22.13
N ALA A 101 -12.46 0.73 -23.39
CA ALA A 101 -11.58 0.70 -24.56
C ALA A 101 -10.51 1.84 -24.57
N ASN A 102 -10.68 2.88 -23.77
CA ASN A 102 -9.72 3.98 -23.61
C ASN A 102 -8.75 3.74 -22.44
N GLY A 103 -8.93 2.65 -21.66
CA GLY A 103 -8.17 2.37 -20.45
C GLY A 103 -8.69 3.10 -19.22
N GLU A 104 -9.84 3.78 -19.28
CA GLU A 104 -10.49 4.36 -18.11
C GLU A 104 -11.17 3.28 -17.28
N ASN A 105 -11.12 3.42 -15.96
CA ASN A 105 -11.67 2.44 -15.05
C ASN A 105 -12.53 3.05 -13.94
N SER A 106 -13.31 2.18 -13.31
CA SER A 106 -14.01 2.44 -12.06
C SER A 106 -13.76 1.27 -11.13
N ILE A 107 -13.60 1.50 -9.84
CA ILE A 107 -13.24 0.44 -8.88
C ILE A 107 -14.30 0.34 -7.79
N ILE A 108 -14.82 -0.87 -7.58
CA ILE A 108 -15.69 -1.20 -6.46
C ILE A 108 -14.94 -2.20 -5.59
N VAL A 109 -14.62 -1.84 -4.36
CA VAL A 109 -13.94 -2.71 -3.40
C VAL A 109 -14.96 -3.33 -2.45
N VAL A 110 -14.90 -4.65 -2.30
CA VAL A 110 -15.65 -5.42 -1.31
C VAL A 110 -14.61 -6.02 -0.34
N GLY A 111 -14.51 -5.45 0.86
CA GLY A 111 -13.46 -5.77 1.83
C GLY A 111 -13.40 -7.25 2.23
N GLY A 112 -14.55 -7.95 2.25
CA GLY A 112 -14.58 -9.36 2.63
C GLY A 112 -13.89 -9.60 3.96
N THR A 113 -13.01 -10.60 4.01
CA THR A 113 -12.25 -10.95 5.23
C THR A 113 -11.25 -9.89 5.66
N ASN A 114 -10.87 -8.93 4.81
CA ASN A 114 -10.06 -7.79 5.26
C ASN A 114 -10.76 -7.00 6.38
N SER A 115 -12.10 -6.96 6.37
CA SER A 115 -12.88 -6.28 7.42
C SER A 115 -12.84 -7.00 8.77
N LEU A 116 -12.31 -8.21 8.82
CA LEU A 116 -12.18 -9.06 10.02
C LEU A 116 -10.76 -9.06 10.58
N VAL A 117 -9.85 -8.33 9.97
CA VAL A 117 -8.52 -8.10 10.54
C VAL A 117 -8.68 -7.14 11.72
N ASP A 118 -8.58 -7.66 12.92
CA ASP A 118 -8.85 -6.96 14.17
C ASP A 118 -7.67 -7.02 15.16
N GLU A 119 -7.86 -6.45 16.35
CA GLU A 119 -6.83 -6.45 17.40
C GLU A 119 -6.50 -7.86 17.90
N ASP A 120 -7.47 -8.78 17.93
CA ASP A 120 -7.23 -10.15 18.38
C ASP A 120 -6.34 -10.90 17.38
N LEU A 121 -6.52 -10.64 16.08
CA LEU A 121 -5.64 -11.17 15.04
C LEU A 121 -4.21 -10.60 15.19
N LEU A 122 -4.08 -9.30 15.45
CA LEU A 122 -2.75 -8.70 15.71
C LEU A 122 -2.06 -9.35 16.91
N LYS A 123 -2.78 -9.59 18.00
CA LYS A 123 -2.24 -10.25 19.20
C LYS A 123 -1.87 -11.70 18.92
N LYS A 124 -2.67 -12.43 18.15
CA LYS A 124 -2.40 -13.84 17.77
C LYS A 124 -1.05 -13.97 17.07
N TYR A 125 -0.71 -13.01 16.22
CA TYR A 125 0.51 -13.01 15.42
C TYR A 125 1.53 -11.95 15.88
N GLU A 126 1.43 -11.46 17.12
CA GLU A 126 2.29 -10.42 17.67
C GLU A 126 3.78 -10.76 17.58
N TYR A 127 4.13 -12.05 17.65
CA TYR A 127 5.51 -12.51 17.52
C TYR A 127 6.16 -12.14 16.18
N LEU A 128 5.38 -12.02 15.09
CA LEU A 128 5.89 -11.54 13.80
C LEU A 128 6.31 -10.07 13.88
N MET A 129 5.58 -9.26 14.68
CA MET A 129 5.96 -7.88 14.94
C MET A 129 7.18 -7.77 15.84
N ASP A 130 7.34 -8.70 16.82
CA ASP A 130 8.55 -8.76 17.65
C ASP A 130 9.80 -9.02 16.82
N GLU A 131 9.70 -9.90 15.82
CA GLU A 131 10.79 -10.26 14.92
C GLU A 131 11.10 -9.19 13.85
N ALA A 132 10.15 -8.33 13.51
CA ALA A 132 10.32 -7.31 12.47
C ALA A 132 11.21 -6.15 12.93
N ASP A 133 11.91 -5.53 12.00
CA ASP A 133 12.59 -4.23 12.17
C ASP A 133 11.76 -3.08 11.60
N ILE A 134 10.98 -3.36 10.55
CA ILE A 134 10.09 -2.40 9.87
C ILE A 134 8.68 -2.97 9.85
N VAL A 135 7.69 -2.14 10.15
CA VAL A 135 6.26 -2.44 9.97
C VAL A 135 5.67 -1.51 8.91
N VAL A 136 5.07 -2.11 7.89
CA VAL A 136 4.40 -1.39 6.78
C VAL A 136 2.91 -1.59 6.90
N MET A 137 2.12 -0.53 6.74
CA MET A 137 0.65 -0.59 6.81
C MET A 137 -0.03 0.37 5.84
N GLN A 138 -1.28 0.08 5.51
CA GLN A 138 -2.14 0.86 4.61
C GLN A 138 -3.51 1.05 5.27
N GLN A 139 -4.49 1.64 4.55
CA GLN A 139 -5.82 1.93 5.10
C GLN A 139 -6.94 1.12 4.42
N GLU A 140 -6.65 -0.14 4.00
CA GLU A 140 -7.65 -1.06 3.42
C GLU A 140 -8.15 -2.15 4.39
N ILE A 141 -7.76 -2.09 5.65
CA ILE A 141 -8.30 -2.87 6.75
C ILE A 141 -8.97 -1.91 7.76
N PRO A 142 -9.71 -2.39 8.79
CA PRO A 142 -10.34 -1.50 9.76
C PRO A 142 -9.34 -0.50 10.35
N LEU A 143 -9.71 0.78 10.34
CA LEU A 143 -8.80 1.87 10.77
C LEU A 143 -8.40 1.73 12.24
N ASP A 144 -9.29 1.21 13.09
CA ASP A 144 -8.97 0.92 14.49
C ASP A 144 -7.84 -0.12 14.60
N THR A 145 -7.81 -1.10 13.68
CA THR A 145 -6.74 -2.10 13.60
C THR A 145 -5.43 -1.47 13.12
N VAL A 146 -5.49 -0.56 12.14
CA VAL A 146 -4.31 0.20 11.69
C VAL A 146 -3.73 1.04 12.83
N MET A 147 -4.59 1.72 13.59
CA MET A 147 -4.17 2.48 14.77
C MET A 147 -3.51 1.58 15.80
N LYS A 148 -4.11 0.42 16.09
CA LYS A 148 -3.57 -0.55 17.04
C LYS A 148 -2.24 -1.15 16.59
N ALA A 149 -2.12 -1.49 15.32
CA ALA A 149 -0.86 -1.99 14.74
C ALA A 149 0.27 -0.95 14.88
N LYS A 150 -0.05 0.34 14.63
CA LYS A 150 0.88 1.46 14.83
C LYS A 150 1.32 1.58 16.30
N GLU A 151 0.37 1.52 17.24
CA GLU A 151 0.69 1.57 18.68
C GLU A 151 1.62 0.42 19.10
N MET A 152 1.31 -0.80 18.67
CA MET A 152 2.11 -1.99 18.97
C MET A 152 3.52 -1.88 18.38
N ALA A 153 3.64 -1.44 17.12
CA ALA A 153 4.92 -1.24 16.45
C ALA A 153 5.77 -0.18 17.17
N LEU A 154 5.16 0.94 17.55
CA LEU A 154 5.82 2.02 18.28
C LEU A 154 6.32 1.54 19.66
N ALA A 155 5.49 0.83 20.41
CA ALA A 155 5.84 0.27 21.72
C ALA A 155 7.03 -0.71 21.66
N LYS A 156 7.23 -1.36 20.49
CA LYS A 156 8.33 -2.28 20.23
C LYS A 156 9.54 -1.61 19.54
N GLY A 157 9.51 -0.30 19.35
CA GLY A 157 10.60 0.48 18.75
C GLY A 157 10.85 0.14 17.28
N LYS A 158 9.81 -0.26 16.53
CA LYS A 158 9.93 -0.59 15.11
C LYS A 158 9.90 0.65 14.24
N THR A 159 10.59 0.62 13.10
CA THR A 159 10.41 1.65 12.07
C THR A 159 9.04 1.48 11.42
N ILE A 160 8.28 2.56 11.29
CA ILE A 160 6.90 2.54 10.82
C ILE A 160 6.80 3.24 9.47
N ILE A 161 6.30 2.52 8.47
CA ILE A 161 5.99 3.06 7.14
C ILE A 161 4.48 2.96 6.93
N VAL A 162 3.82 4.08 6.68
CA VAL A 162 2.39 4.11 6.35
C VAL A 162 2.18 4.60 4.92
N ASP A 163 1.51 3.78 4.14
CA ASP A 163 0.90 4.18 2.87
C ASP A 163 -0.55 4.58 3.16
N PRO A 164 -0.90 5.88 3.27
CA PRO A 164 -2.22 6.32 3.69
C PRO A 164 -3.24 6.22 2.55
N ALA A 165 -3.40 5.03 2.01
CA ALA A 165 -4.23 4.72 0.86
C ALA A 165 -5.17 3.52 1.13
N PRO A 166 -6.46 3.60 0.74
CA PRO A 166 -7.15 4.81 0.31
C PRO A 166 -7.19 5.85 1.44
N ALA A 167 -6.94 7.11 1.12
CA ALA A 167 -6.83 8.16 2.13
C ALA A 167 -8.13 8.29 2.93
N ALA A 168 -8.02 8.20 4.25
CA ALA A 168 -9.12 8.32 5.19
C ALA A 168 -8.75 9.27 6.33
N ALA A 169 -9.77 9.87 6.94
CA ALA A 169 -9.57 10.71 8.11
C ALA A 169 -9.10 9.85 9.29
N MET A 170 -7.95 10.20 9.84
CA MET A 170 -7.38 9.58 11.03
C MET A 170 -7.31 10.62 12.16
N PRO A 171 -7.43 10.19 13.43
CA PRO A 171 -7.16 11.06 14.58
C PRO A 171 -5.76 11.67 14.48
N GLU A 172 -5.59 12.89 14.99
CA GLU A 172 -4.30 13.59 14.90
C GLU A 172 -3.17 12.82 15.61
N GLU A 173 -3.49 12.11 16.69
CA GLU A 173 -2.57 11.28 17.45
C GLU A 173 -2.00 10.10 16.63
N PHE A 174 -2.70 9.66 15.60
CA PHE A 174 -2.22 8.58 14.72
C PHE A 174 -0.91 8.96 14.03
N TRP A 175 -0.76 10.22 13.62
CA TRP A 175 0.39 10.67 12.84
C TRP A 175 1.68 10.82 13.64
N LYS A 176 1.58 10.90 14.98
CA LYS A 176 2.75 11.05 15.84
C LYS A 176 3.69 9.87 15.77
N ASP A 177 4.98 10.17 15.66
CA ASP A 177 6.08 9.20 15.71
C ASP A 177 6.08 8.16 14.57
N ILE A 178 5.32 8.39 13.49
CA ILE A 178 5.45 7.62 12.25
C ILE A 178 6.74 8.06 11.55
N ASP A 179 7.58 7.07 11.19
CA ASP A 179 8.86 7.37 10.55
C ASP A 179 8.66 7.85 9.11
N TYR A 180 7.83 7.15 8.32
CA TYR A 180 7.59 7.47 6.92
C TYR A 180 6.12 7.40 6.56
N ILE A 181 5.61 8.41 5.86
CA ILE A 181 4.34 8.31 5.14
C ILE A 181 4.56 8.57 3.65
N LYS A 182 3.80 7.86 2.80
CA LYS A 182 3.93 7.96 1.34
C LYS A 182 2.57 8.25 0.67
N PRO A 183 2.00 9.43 0.80
CA PRO A 183 0.83 9.83 0.03
C PRO A 183 1.20 10.20 -1.41
N ASN A 184 0.25 10.09 -2.34
CA ASN A 184 0.28 10.85 -3.59
C ASN A 184 -0.28 12.27 -3.37
N GLU A 185 -0.30 13.10 -4.44
CA GLU A 185 -0.82 14.48 -4.36
C GLU A 185 -2.28 14.57 -3.93
N THR A 186 -3.12 13.64 -4.38
CA THR A 186 -4.55 13.58 -4.03
C THR A 186 -4.75 13.13 -2.59
N GLU A 187 -4.06 12.07 -2.19
CA GLU A 187 -4.09 11.54 -0.83
C GLU A 187 -3.61 12.58 0.18
N LEU A 188 -2.50 13.27 -0.12
CA LEU A 188 -2.01 14.36 0.73
C LEU A 188 -3.06 15.46 0.88
N GLY A 189 -3.72 15.84 -0.20
CA GLY A 189 -4.82 16.82 -0.17
C GLY A 189 -5.96 16.39 0.75
N ILE A 190 -6.36 15.11 0.69
CA ILE A 190 -7.40 14.54 1.58
C ILE A 190 -6.96 14.58 3.04
N LEU A 191 -5.70 14.22 3.36
CA LEU A 191 -5.15 14.20 4.72
C LEU A 191 -5.12 15.57 5.39
N ILE A 192 -5.01 16.65 4.60
CA ILE A 192 -5.00 18.03 5.09
C ILE A 192 -6.30 18.80 4.81
N GLY A 193 -7.28 18.15 4.14
CA GLY A 193 -8.62 18.67 3.90
C GLY A 193 -8.72 19.76 2.83
N ARG A 194 -7.81 19.81 1.85
CA ARG A 194 -7.86 20.73 0.72
C ARG A 194 -7.23 20.14 -0.55
N GLU A 195 -7.67 20.60 -1.73
CA GLU A 195 -7.02 20.28 -2.99
C GLU A 195 -5.65 20.97 -3.13
N LEU A 196 -4.74 20.32 -3.83
CA LEU A 196 -3.37 20.78 -4.04
C LEU A 196 -3.05 20.78 -5.54
N HIS A 197 -2.51 21.90 -6.05
CA HIS A 197 -2.30 22.10 -7.50
C HIS A 197 -0.88 22.54 -7.87
N SER A 198 -0.05 22.91 -6.90
CA SER A 198 1.29 23.44 -7.14
C SER A 198 2.34 22.78 -6.25
N LYS A 199 3.61 22.88 -6.65
CA LYS A 199 4.74 22.39 -5.85
C LYS A 199 4.81 23.07 -4.49
N GLU A 200 4.50 24.35 -4.44
CA GLU A 200 4.47 25.16 -3.23
C GLU A 200 3.42 24.65 -2.27
N GLU A 201 2.21 24.34 -2.78
CA GLU A 201 1.12 23.77 -1.98
C GLU A 201 1.45 22.35 -1.47
N TYR A 202 2.14 21.53 -2.28
CA TYR A 202 2.60 20.21 -1.81
C TYR A 202 3.60 20.35 -0.66
N LYS A 203 4.52 21.32 -0.71
CA LYS A 203 5.47 21.61 0.37
C LYS A 203 4.76 22.08 1.63
N GLU A 204 3.84 23.03 1.51
CA GLU A 204 3.06 23.52 2.64
C GLU A 204 2.29 22.39 3.32
N ALA A 205 1.60 21.57 2.53
CA ALA A 205 0.86 20.43 3.01
C ALA A 205 1.76 19.39 3.70
N ALA A 206 2.93 19.12 3.13
CA ALA A 206 3.90 18.23 3.72
C ALA A 206 4.43 18.77 5.06
N HIS A 207 4.69 20.07 5.16
CA HIS A 207 5.05 20.71 6.44
C HIS A 207 3.94 20.61 7.49
N GLU A 208 2.66 20.65 7.08
CA GLU A 208 1.55 20.44 8.01
C GLU A 208 1.57 19.01 8.59
N MET A 209 1.89 18.01 7.78
CA MET A 209 2.03 16.63 8.26
C MET A 209 3.24 16.45 9.20
N LEU A 210 4.38 17.11 8.94
CA LEU A 210 5.51 17.12 9.87
C LEU A 210 5.09 17.71 11.23
N LYS A 211 4.32 18.78 11.25
CA LYS A 211 3.80 19.39 12.50
C LYS A 211 2.87 18.46 13.27
N LYS A 212 2.21 17.52 12.59
CA LYS A 212 1.40 16.45 13.23
C LYS A 212 2.26 15.33 13.82
N GLY A 213 3.58 15.34 13.61
CA GLY A 213 4.55 14.44 14.23
C GLY A 213 5.04 13.31 13.32
N VAL A 214 4.75 13.35 12.02
CA VAL A 214 5.40 12.49 11.02
C VAL A 214 6.84 12.93 10.84
N LYS A 215 7.80 12.01 10.75
CA LYS A 215 9.22 12.36 10.61
C LYS A 215 9.63 12.62 9.15
N HIS A 216 9.16 11.79 8.23
CA HIS A 216 9.51 11.89 6.80
C HIS A 216 8.28 11.70 5.92
N LEU A 217 8.14 12.54 4.91
CA LEU A 217 7.12 12.42 3.87
C LEU A 217 7.75 12.14 2.52
N LEU A 218 7.15 11.19 1.80
CA LEU A 218 7.45 10.87 0.42
C LEU A 218 6.19 11.15 -0.42
N VAL A 219 6.05 12.36 -0.93
CA VAL A 219 4.88 12.71 -1.75
C VAL A 219 5.14 12.30 -3.18
N THR A 220 4.45 11.25 -3.65
CA THR A 220 4.59 10.78 -5.03
C THR A 220 3.77 11.67 -5.97
N LEU A 221 4.38 12.10 -7.08
CA LEU A 221 3.85 13.07 -8.04
C LEU A 221 3.76 12.47 -9.46
N GLY A 222 3.61 11.15 -9.55
CA GLY A 222 3.58 10.40 -10.80
C GLY A 222 4.81 10.69 -11.66
N SER A 223 4.61 11.06 -12.91
CA SER A 223 5.71 11.36 -13.86
C SER A 223 6.57 12.56 -13.47
N LYS A 224 6.16 13.37 -12.50
CA LYS A 224 6.94 14.51 -11.98
C LYS A 224 7.98 14.09 -10.94
N GLY A 225 7.90 12.87 -10.40
CA GLY A 225 8.83 12.34 -9.41
C GLY A 225 8.26 12.27 -7.99
N CYS A 226 9.09 12.59 -7.00
CA CYS A 226 8.74 12.51 -5.58
C CYS A 226 9.29 13.73 -4.84
N LEU A 227 8.51 14.29 -3.93
CA LEU A 227 8.97 15.24 -2.93
C LEU A 227 9.33 14.46 -1.66
N LEU A 228 10.60 14.46 -1.29
CA LEU A 228 11.07 14.04 0.03
C LEU A 228 11.09 15.24 0.94
N MET A 229 10.50 15.12 2.13
CA MET A 229 10.48 16.17 3.13
C MET A 229 10.65 15.61 4.55
N SER A 230 11.49 16.25 5.34
CA SER A 230 11.72 15.98 6.76
C SER A 230 12.08 17.28 7.50
N GLU A 231 12.37 17.21 8.80
CA GLU A 231 12.92 18.36 9.55
C GLU A 231 14.31 18.77 9.05
N GLU A 232 15.06 17.86 8.41
CA GLU A 232 16.40 18.13 7.87
C GLU A 232 16.37 18.91 6.56
N GLY A 233 15.21 18.96 5.87
CA GLY A 233 15.04 19.69 4.63
C GLY A 233 14.06 19.06 3.65
N GLU A 234 14.05 19.59 2.43
CA GLU A 234 13.18 19.17 1.35
C GLU A 234 13.97 18.94 0.05
N GLU A 235 13.54 17.96 -0.74
CA GLU A 235 14.13 17.71 -2.04
C GLU A 235 13.10 17.14 -3.03
N PHE A 236 13.10 17.69 -4.26
CA PHE A 236 12.35 17.10 -5.38
C PHE A 236 13.27 16.17 -6.17
N LEU A 237 12.93 14.89 -6.17
CA LEU A 237 13.60 13.83 -6.90
C LEU A 237 12.83 13.53 -8.20
N PRO A 238 13.42 13.73 -9.39
CA PRO A 238 12.73 13.54 -10.65
C PRO A 238 12.42 12.06 -10.92
N ALA A 239 11.29 11.76 -11.57
CA ALA A 239 10.97 10.41 -11.98
C ALA A 239 11.88 9.93 -13.13
N ASN A 240 12.11 8.62 -13.20
CA ASN A 240 12.69 8.01 -14.38
C ASN A 240 11.69 8.08 -15.55
N LYS A 241 12.15 8.52 -16.72
CA LYS A 241 11.32 8.57 -17.92
C LYS A 241 11.13 7.18 -18.50
N VAL A 242 9.94 6.63 -18.38
CA VAL A 242 9.54 5.35 -18.98
C VAL A 242 8.23 5.51 -19.73
N LYS A 243 7.99 4.64 -20.70
CA LYS A 243 6.67 4.53 -21.33
C LYS A 243 5.87 3.52 -20.52
N ALA A 244 5.05 4.02 -19.61
CA ALA A 244 4.18 3.18 -18.80
C ALA A 244 3.14 2.48 -19.69
N VAL A 245 2.94 1.18 -19.44
CA VAL A 245 1.89 0.35 -20.05
C VAL A 245 0.74 0.16 -19.06
N ASP A 246 1.08 -0.08 -17.79
CA ASP A 246 0.10 -0.20 -16.69
C ASP A 246 0.70 0.47 -15.45
N THR A 247 -0.04 1.40 -14.85
CA THR A 247 0.35 2.11 -13.63
C THR A 247 -0.38 1.58 -12.39
N THR A 248 -1.19 0.54 -12.53
CA THR A 248 -1.87 -0.13 -11.42
C THR A 248 -0.82 -0.61 -10.41
N ALA A 249 -1.09 -0.39 -9.14
CA ALA A 249 -0.19 -0.76 -8.03
C ALA A 249 1.22 -0.09 -8.04
N ALA A 250 1.50 0.90 -8.91
CA ALA A 250 2.81 1.59 -8.91
C ALA A 250 3.16 2.18 -7.54
N GLY A 251 2.18 2.73 -6.82
CA GLY A 251 2.34 3.22 -5.45
C GLY A 251 2.69 2.11 -4.45
N ASP A 252 2.13 0.91 -4.61
CA ASP A 252 2.43 -0.24 -3.75
C ASP A 252 3.84 -0.78 -4.02
N PHE A 253 4.24 -0.83 -5.30
CA PHE A 253 5.62 -1.16 -5.69
C PHE A 253 6.61 -0.18 -5.10
N PHE A 254 6.28 1.13 -5.13
CA PHE A 254 7.08 2.17 -4.48
C PHE A 254 7.29 1.85 -3.00
N THR A 255 6.21 1.66 -2.25
CA THR A 255 6.28 1.41 -0.80
C THR A 255 7.10 0.16 -0.49
N GLY A 256 6.86 -0.95 -1.20
CA GLY A 256 7.60 -2.20 -1.00
C GLY A 256 9.10 -2.07 -1.29
N ALA A 257 9.45 -1.45 -2.42
CA ALA A 257 10.86 -1.26 -2.81
C ALA A 257 11.58 -0.27 -1.88
N PHE A 258 10.89 0.79 -1.43
CA PHE A 258 11.40 1.73 -0.44
C PHE A 258 11.73 1.01 0.88
N ALA A 259 10.80 0.19 1.39
CA ALA A 259 11.01 -0.57 2.63
C ALA A 259 12.25 -1.49 2.52
N VAL A 260 12.43 -2.17 1.37
CA VAL A 260 13.62 -3.00 1.12
C VAL A 260 14.90 -2.17 1.13
N ALA A 261 14.89 -1.00 0.52
CA ALA A 261 16.06 -0.14 0.46
C ALA A 261 16.44 0.41 1.86
N ILE A 262 15.44 0.86 2.63
CA ILE A 262 15.65 1.35 4.00
C ILE A 262 16.20 0.25 4.91
N ILE A 263 15.65 -0.96 4.85
CA ILE A 263 16.12 -2.07 5.70
C ILE A 263 17.54 -2.50 5.35
N GLN A 264 17.97 -2.30 4.10
CA GLN A 264 19.35 -2.50 3.64
C GLN A 264 20.30 -1.38 4.10
N GLY A 265 19.81 -0.33 4.76
CA GLY A 265 20.60 0.79 5.25
C GLY A 265 20.96 1.83 4.18
N LYS A 266 20.22 1.88 3.07
CA LYS A 266 20.37 2.95 2.06
C LYS A 266 19.88 4.27 2.65
N SER A 267 20.45 5.39 2.16
CA SER A 267 19.87 6.72 2.41
C SER A 267 18.48 6.82 1.78
N GLU A 268 17.65 7.72 2.26
CA GLU A 268 16.30 7.95 1.70
C GLU A 268 16.34 8.29 0.21
N LYS A 269 17.30 9.12 -0.21
CA LYS A 269 17.53 9.47 -1.60
C LYS A 269 17.87 8.25 -2.45
N ASP A 270 18.77 7.40 -1.96
CA ASP A 270 19.14 6.16 -2.65
C ASP A 270 17.98 5.16 -2.65
N ALA A 271 17.16 5.15 -1.59
CA ALA A 271 15.97 4.32 -1.50
C ALA A 271 14.91 4.76 -2.54
N ILE A 272 14.66 6.06 -2.67
CA ILE A 272 13.76 6.61 -3.69
C ILE A 272 14.32 6.36 -5.10
N ALA A 273 15.61 6.55 -5.32
CA ALA A 273 16.23 6.26 -6.62
C ALA A 273 16.20 4.76 -6.98
N PHE A 274 16.32 3.88 -5.98
CA PHE A 274 16.19 2.43 -6.17
C PHE A 274 14.75 2.06 -6.53
N GLU A 275 13.79 2.60 -5.78
CA GLU A 275 12.38 2.38 -5.99
C GLU A 275 11.95 2.85 -7.39
N GLN A 276 12.30 4.08 -7.81
CA GLN A 276 11.96 4.61 -9.12
C GLN A 276 12.45 3.73 -10.27
N LYS A 277 13.57 3.02 -10.10
CA LYS A 277 14.03 2.02 -11.06
C LYS A 277 13.18 0.75 -11.03
N ALA A 278 12.82 0.28 -9.84
CA ALA A 278 11.99 -0.91 -9.67
C ALA A 278 10.57 -0.69 -10.21
N SER A 279 9.95 0.44 -9.86
CA SER A 279 8.62 0.82 -10.38
C SER A 279 8.62 1.03 -11.89
N ALA A 280 9.67 1.64 -12.44
CA ALA A 280 9.83 1.81 -13.88
C ALA A 280 9.81 0.45 -14.63
N ILE A 281 10.42 -0.59 -14.06
CA ILE A 281 10.38 -1.95 -14.62
C ILE A 281 9.00 -2.59 -14.45
N ALA A 282 8.33 -2.34 -13.34
CA ALA A 282 7.03 -2.93 -13.04
C ALA A 282 5.91 -2.39 -13.94
N VAL A 283 6.00 -1.14 -14.42
CA VAL A 283 4.97 -0.49 -15.25
C VAL A 283 5.25 -0.59 -16.77
N THR A 284 6.35 -1.22 -17.21
CA THR A 284 6.74 -1.44 -18.62
C THR A 284 6.51 -2.88 -19.06
#